data_b62cdca8df9e09e645e8e2d6f196aa90
#
_entry.id   b62cdca8df9e09e645e8e2d6f196aa90
#
_cell.length_a   1.000
_cell.length_b   1.000
_cell.length_c   1.000
_cell.angle_alpha   90.00
_cell.angle_beta   90.00
_cell.angle_gamma   90.00
#
_symmetry.space_group_name_H-M   'P 1'
#
loop_
_entity.id
_entity.type
_entity.pdbx_description
1 polymer ?
#
loop_
_entity_poly.entity_id
_entity_poly.type
_entity_poly.pdbx_seq_one_letter_code
_entity_poly.pdbx_strand_id
1 'polypeptide(L)'
;LDSNFTIREGQFLLIPLPNEQISSDSTQVKPGEISETPSPPSSSDALPEIKSNNNVETTPDKSNLSDQIQNLHTTDMDKFSFPVNGKIIRDYVKGKTDGIDISAPEGTPVVAAEKGIVAAITADTNEVPIIVLKHEGNLLTVYAGIGDIALKEKEKVSKSQILGKLQPGDPPFLHFEIRRGFEAIDPMEFLN
;
A
#
# COMPACT_ATOMS: atom_id res chain seq x y z
N LEU A 1 42.08 -20.90 10.57
CA LEU A 1 40.78 -20.30 10.26
C LEU A 1 40.87 -19.72 8.84
N ASP A 2 40.44 -20.52 7.85
CA ASP A 2 40.45 -20.11 6.44
C ASP A 2 39.30 -19.19 6.15
N SER A 3 39.60 -17.99 5.64
CA SER A 3 38.67 -16.89 5.35
C SER A 3 38.05 -17.00 3.96
N ASN A 4 37.76 -18.19 3.45
CA ASN A 4 37.10 -18.37 2.15
C ASN A 4 35.78 -19.13 2.31
N PHE A 5 34.71 -18.38 2.63
CA PHE A 5 33.35 -18.89 2.52
C PHE A 5 32.92 -18.88 1.05
N THR A 6 33.26 -19.95 0.32
CA THR A 6 32.69 -20.18 -1.01
C THR A 6 31.45 -21.05 -0.85
N ILE A 7 30.26 -20.46 -0.99
CA ILE A 7 29.01 -21.20 -1.01
C ILE A 7 28.87 -21.87 -2.39
N ARG A 8 28.76 -23.19 -2.42
CA ARG A 8 28.53 -23.98 -3.63
C ARG A 8 27.03 -24.16 -3.86
N GLU A 9 26.62 -24.19 -5.10
CA GLU A 9 25.25 -24.44 -5.52
C GLU A 9 24.73 -25.76 -4.92
N GLY A 10 23.59 -25.70 -4.16
CA GLY A 10 23.00 -26.85 -3.45
C GLY A 10 23.33 -26.98 -1.95
N GLN A 11 24.01 -26.04 -1.34
CA GLN A 11 24.34 -26.06 0.08
C GLN A 11 23.28 -25.31 0.91
N PHE A 12 22.59 -26.06 1.77
CA PHE A 12 21.60 -25.49 2.71
C PHE A 12 22.32 -24.91 3.94
N LEU A 13 22.09 -23.64 4.23
CA LEU A 13 22.55 -22.99 5.45
C LEU A 13 21.48 -23.19 6.54
N LEU A 14 21.80 -23.98 7.58
CA LEU A 14 20.96 -24.08 8.77
C LEU A 14 21.24 -22.84 9.66
N ILE A 15 20.28 -21.92 9.71
CA ILE A 15 20.30 -20.80 10.65
C ILE A 15 19.67 -21.29 11.95
N PRO A 16 20.40 -21.33 13.09
CA PRO A 16 19.78 -21.65 14.38
C PRO A 16 18.84 -20.51 14.79
N LEU A 17 17.55 -20.84 15.01
CA LEU A 17 16.60 -19.91 15.60
C LEU A 17 16.99 -19.65 17.08
N PRO A 18 16.90 -18.40 17.57
CA PRO A 18 17.10 -18.13 18.99
C PRO A 18 16.00 -18.84 19.79
N ASN A 19 16.44 -19.64 20.78
CA ASN A 19 15.57 -20.37 21.69
C ASN A 19 14.92 -19.38 22.66
N GLU A 20 13.66 -19.04 22.44
CA GLU A 20 12.85 -18.36 23.46
C GLU A 20 12.55 -19.34 24.60
N GLN A 21 13.20 -19.13 25.72
CA GLN A 21 12.89 -19.80 26.98
C GLN A 21 11.52 -19.32 27.46
N ILE A 22 10.54 -20.19 27.34
CA ILE A 22 9.24 -20.04 27.97
C ILE A 22 9.43 -20.29 29.48
N SER A 23 9.47 -19.21 30.24
CA SER A 23 9.37 -19.29 31.72
C SER A 23 7.89 -19.50 32.08
N SER A 24 7.55 -20.71 32.42
CA SER A 24 6.28 -21.08 33.05
C SER A 24 6.34 -20.66 34.54
N ASP A 25 5.71 -19.57 34.87
CA ASP A 25 5.35 -19.27 36.27
C ASP A 25 3.84 -19.41 36.45
N SER A 26 3.50 -20.47 37.20
CA SER A 26 2.15 -20.80 37.60
C SER A 26 1.78 -20.00 38.83
N THR A 27 0.93 -18.99 38.68
CA THR A 27 0.22 -18.45 39.86
C THR A 27 -1.26 -18.62 39.68
N GLN A 28 -1.79 -19.57 40.48
CA GLN A 28 -3.22 -19.77 40.72
C GLN A 28 -3.84 -18.52 41.33
N VAL A 29 -4.91 -18.00 40.74
CA VAL A 29 -5.86 -17.11 41.42
C VAL A 29 -7.26 -17.69 41.26
N LYS A 30 -7.89 -17.83 42.42
CA LYS A 30 -9.18 -18.43 42.77
C LYS A 30 -10.35 -17.63 42.13
N PRO A 31 -11.50 -18.32 41.85
CA PRO A 31 -12.68 -17.61 41.30
C PRO A 31 -13.50 -16.97 42.41
N GLY A 32 -13.97 -15.78 42.13
CA GLY A 32 -14.88 -15.02 43.02
C GLY A 32 -15.54 -13.85 42.30
N GLU A 33 -16.83 -14.02 42.20
CA GLU A 33 -17.88 -13.00 42.26
C GLU A 33 -18.32 -12.28 40.97
N ILE A 34 -19.53 -12.66 40.64
CA ILE A 34 -20.47 -12.13 39.66
C ILE A 34 -20.90 -10.70 40.12
N SER A 35 -20.83 -9.70 39.24
CA SER A 35 -21.58 -8.48 39.38
C SER A 35 -22.15 -8.03 38.05
N GLU A 36 -23.39 -8.09 38.00
CA GLU A 36 -24.48 -7.53 37.19
C GLU A 36 -24.16 -6.57 36.05
N THR A 37 -24.64 -6.95 34.87
CA THR A 37 -24.83 -6.12 33.69
C THR A 37 -25.99 -5.14 33.87
N PRO A 38 -25.87 -3.85 33.55
CA PRO A 38 -27.04 -3.01 33.32
C PRO A 38 -27.49 -3.07 31.87
N SER A 39 -28.77 -3.38 31.71
CA SER A 39 -29.50 -3.35 30.43
C SER A 39 -29.62 -1.95 29.85
N PRO A 40 -29.61 -1.79 28.50
CA PRO A 40 -29.90 -0.49 27.88
C PRO A 40 -31.40 -0.18 27.88
N PRO A 41 -31.80 1.10 28.01
CA PRO A 41 -33.21 1.48 27.98
C PRO A 41 -33.75 1.45 26.52
N SER A 42 -34.91 0.84 26.40
CA SER A 42 -35.78 0.96 25.22
C SER A 42 -36.31 2.38 25.10
N SER A 43 -36.06 3.01 23.97
CA SER A 43 -36.80 4.18 23.51
C SER A 43 -37.40 3.88 22.15
N SER A 44 -38.69 3.61 22.19
CA SER A 44 -39.57 3.66 21.05
C SER A 44 -39.92 5.10 20.77
N ASP A 45 -39.48 5.66 19.65
CA ASP A 45 -40.08 6.83 19.07
C ASP A 45 -40.36 6.64 17.59
N ALA A 46 -41.60 7.02 17.24
CA ALA A 46 -42.30 6.72 16.03
C ALA A 46 -41.75 7.46 14.80
N LEU A 47 -41.73 6.76 13.67
CA LEU A 47 -41.53 7.33 12.33
C LEU A 47 -42.72 8.22 11.94
N PRO A 48 -42.53 9.38 11.33
CA PRO A 48 -43.61 10.09 10.63
C PRO A 48 -43.82 9.46 9.26
N GLU A 49 -45.09 9.11 8.98
CA GLU A 49 -45.61 8.71 7.68
C GLU A 49 -45.44 9.84 6.66
N ILE A 50 -44.78 9.54 5.58
CA ILE A 50 -44.81 10.39 4.36
C ILE A 50 -45.87 9.83 3.41
N LYS A 51 -46.89 10.60 3.22
CA LYS A 51 -48.03 10.31 2.32
C LYS A 51 -47.53 10.20 0.87
N SER A 52 -47.91 9.09 0.27
CA SER A 52 -47.84 8.80 -1.17
C SER A 52 -48.70 9.82 -1.96
N ASN A 53 -48.09 10.45 -2.94
CA ASN A 53 -48.82 11.01 -4.06
C ASN A 53 -48.34 10.32 -5.35
N ASN A 54 -49.24 9.49 -5.86
CA ASN A 54 -49.18 8.93 -7.21
C ASN A 54 -49.42 10.05 -8.22
N ASN A 55 -48.57 10.19 -9.20
CA ASN A 55 -48.91 10.16 -10.64
C ASN A 55 -47.69 10.61 -11.46
N VAL A 56 -47.16 9.75 -12.32
CA VAL A 56 -47.07 9.90 -13.78
C VAL A 56 -46.32 8.69 -14.34
N GLU A 57 -47.06 7.91 -15.13
CA GLU A 57 -46.52 6.95 -16.08
C GLU A 57 -45.62 7.63 -17.10
N THR A 58 -44.38 7.19 -17.19
CA THR A 58 -43.65 7.15 -18.47
C THR A 58 -42.57 6.08 -18.32
N THR A 59 -42.71 5.02 -19.05
CA THR A 59 -41.72 3.94 -19.21
C THR A 59 -40.53 4.45 -20.00
N PRO A 60 -39.31 4.46 -19.46
CA PRO A 60 -38.11 4.49 -20.28
C PRO A 60 -37.59 3.06 -20.47
N ASP A 61 -37.38 2.76 -21.72
CA ASP A 61 -36.71 1.61 -22.30
C ASP A 61 -35.47 1.16 -21.50
N LYS A 62 -35.51 -0.08 -20.99
CA LYS A 62 -34.46 -0.69 -20.14
C LYS A 62 -33.24 -1.18 -20.92
N SER A 63 -33.11 -0.86 -22.20
CA SER A 63 -32.02 -1.43 -23.04
C SER A 63 -30.74 -0.59 -23.11
N ASN A 64 -30.73 0.67 -22.64
CA ASN A 64 -29.58 1.55 -22.80
C ASN A 64 -28.78 1.84 -21.52
N LEU A 65 -29.23 1.32 -20.36
CA LEU A 65 -28.52 1.61 -19.11
C LEU A 65 -27.37 0.63 -18.82
N SER A 66 -27.49 -0.61 -19.34
CA SER A 66 -26.45 -1.63 -19.15
C SER A 66 -25.19 -1.37 -19.98
N ASP A 67 -25.37 -0.81 -21.19
CA ASP A 67 -24.24 -0.51 -22.08
C ASP A 67 -23.48 0.77 -21.68
N GLN A 68 -24.15 1.71 -21.00
CA GLN A 68 -23.47 2.90 -20.47
C GLN A 68 -22.70 2.61 -19.18
N ILE A 69 -23.12 1.64 -18.37
CA ILE A 69 -22.39 1.24 -17.15
C ILE A 69 -21.15 0.42 -17.50
N GLN A 70 -21.17 -0.36 -18.58
CA GLN A 70 -19.99 -1.11 -19.03
C GLN A 70 -18.94 -0.22 -19.70
N ASN A 71 -19.32 0.90 -20.32
CA ASN A 71 -18.38 1.84 -20.93
C ASN A 71 -17.72 2.81 -19.93
N LEU A 72 -18.28 2.95 -18.71
CA LEU A 72 -17.65 3.76 -17.64
C LEU A 72 -16.56 3.01 -16.88
N HIS A 73 -16.43 1.67 -17.09
CA HIS A 73 -15.43 0.85 -16.39
C HIS A 73 -14.19 0.53 -17.23
N THR A 74 -14.09 0.98 -18.48
CA THR A 74 -12.99 0.57 -19.39
C THR A 74 -12.11 1.72 -19.88
N THR A 75 -12.29 2.96 -19.41
CA THR A 75 -11.48 4.10 -19.90
C THR A 75 -10.72 4.87 -18.82
N ASP A 76 -10.89 4.52 -17.56
CA ASP A 76 -10.05 5.04 -16.48
C ASP A 76 -9.28 3.86 -15.83
N MET A 77 -8.58 3.11 -16.68
CA MET A 77 -7.59 2.12 -16.24
C MET A 77 -6.54 2.91 -15.45
N ASP A 78 -6.79 3.02 -14.18
CA ASP A 78 -5.94 3.41 -13.06
C ASP A 78 -4.58 3.98 -13.49
N LYS A 79 -4.60 5.21 -14.05
CA LYS A 79 -3.35 5.92 -14.29
C LYS A 79 -2.78 6.30 -12.94
N PHE A 80 -1.58 5.88 -12.70
CA PHE A 80 -0.83 6.24 -11.52
C PHE A 80 -0.47 7.72 -11.56
N SER A 81 -0.56 8.41 -10.45
CA SER A 81 -0.08 9.79 -10.33
C SER A 81 1.42 9.81 -10.05
N PHE A 82 2.11 10.85 -10.45
CA PHE A 82 3.50 11.05 -10.04
C PHE A 82 3.61 11.04 -8.52
N PRO A 83 4.53 10.24 -7.94
CA PRO A 83 4.67 10.09 -6.49
C PRO A 83 5.32 11.30 -5.83
N VAL A 84 6.04 12.11 -6.59
CA VAL A 84 6.68 13.35 -6.15
C VAL A 84 6.70 14.35 -7.30
N ASN A 85 6.52 15.62 -6.98
CA ASN A 85 6.66 16.70 -7.97
C ASN A 85 8.15 17.04 -8.13
N GLY A 86 8.75 16.60 -9.23
CA GLY A 86 10.17 16.73 -9.47
C GLY A 86 10.56 16.52 -10.93
N LYS A 87 11.86 16.51 -11.18
CA LYS A 87 12.45 16.28 -12.50
C LYS A 87 12.95 14.83 -12.59
N ILE A 88 12.60 14.10 -13.64
CA ILE A 88 13.20 12.80 -13.93
C ILE A 88 14.66 13.03 -14.30
N ILE A 89 15.56 12.37 -13.56
CA ILE A 89 17.02 12.45 -13.74
C ILE A 89 17.60 11.13 -14.25
N ARG A 90 16.83 10.03 -14.15
CA ARG A 90 17.15 8.73 -14.73
C ARG A 90 15.88 8.04 -15.21
N ASP A 91 15.91 7.61 -16.46
CA ASP A 91 14.79 6.89 -17.10
C ASP A 91 14.88 5.39 -16.87
N TYR A 92 13.73 4.73 -16.99
CA TYR A 92 13.66 3.28 -17.08
C TYR A 92 14.30 2.78 -18.38
N VAL A 93 15.15 1.78 -18.27
CA VAL A 93 15.73 1.06 -19.42
C VAL A 93 15.66 -0.44 -19.16
N LYS A 94 14.84 -1.15 -19.93
CA LYS A 94 14.62 -2.59 -19.75
C LYS A 94 15.93 -3.38 -19.66
N GLY A 95 16.07 -4.14 -18.57
CA GLY A 95 17.26 -4.96 -18.29
C GLY A 95 18.49 -4.18 -17.83
N LYS A 96 18.38 -2.87 -17.58
CA LYS A 96 19.46 -2.04 -17.03
C LYS A 96 19.04 -1.29 -15.78
N THR A 97 17.83 -0.74 -15.75
CA THR A 97 17.26 -0.04 -14.60
C THR A 97 15.90 -0.61 -14.28
N ASP A 98 15.55 -0.69 -13.00
CA ASP A 98 14.27 -1.25 -12.56
C ASP A 98 13.16 -0.20 -12.46
N GLY A 99 13.51 1.10 -12.53
CA GLY A 99 12.57 2.20 -12.39
C GLY A 99 13.13 3.52 -12.90
N ILE A 100 12.52 4.62 -12.45
CA ILE A 100 12.92 5.99 -12.72
C ILE A 100 13.40 6.67 -11.45
N ASP A 101 14.31 7.65 -11.57
CA ASP A 101 14.69 8.52 -10.47
C ASP A 101 14.10 9.92 -10.71
N ILE A 102 13.40 10.42 -9.70
CA ILE A 102 12.76 11.72 -9.72
C ILE A 102 13.42 12.61 -8.68
N SER A 103 14.18 13.61 -9.12
CA SER A 103 14.82 14.57 -8.23
C SER A 103 13.86 15.68 -7.83
N ALA A 104 13.83 15.95 -6.52
CA ALA A 104 13.09 17.05 -5.92
C ALA A 104 13.85 17.53 -4.67
N PRO A 105 13.55 18.72 -4.12
CA PRO A 105 14.16 19.19 -2.88
C PRO A 105 13.98 18.20 -1.73
N GLU A 106 14.98 18.11 -0.84
CA GLU A 106 14.87 17.36 0.41
C GLU A 106 13.62 17.77 1.19
N GLY A 107 12.98 16.81 1.86
CA GLY A 107 11.77 17.05 2.64
C GLY A 107 10.49 17.17 1.79
N THR A 108 10.57 17.12 0.46
CA THR A 108 9.39 17.10 -0.41
C THR A 108 8.51 15.89 -0.05
N PRO A 109 7.18 16.09 0.14
CA PRO A 109 6.28 14.98 0.40
C PRO A 109 6.26 13.98 -0.76
N VAL A 110 6.38 12.70 -0.42
CA VAL A 110 6.21 11.57 -1.35
C VAL A 110 4.85 10.95 -1.09
N VAL A 111 4.06 10.76 -2.15
CA VAL A 111 2.69 10.29 -2.07
C VAL A 111 2.50 8.96 -2.78
N ALA A 112 1.46 8.22 -2.39
CA ALA A 112 1.06 6.99 -3.08
C ALA A 112 0.59 7.32 -4.50
N ALA A 113 1.21 6.72 -5.50
CA ALA A 113 0.87 6.91 -6.91
C ALA A 113 -0.54 6.38 -7.23
N GLU A 114 -1.01 5.37 -6.50
CA GLU A 114 -2.36 4.82 -6.58
C GLU A 114 -2.77 4.23 -5.23
N LYS A 115 -4.08 4.03 -4.99
CA LYS A 115 -4.60 3.32 -3.81
C LYS A 115 -3.98 1.91 -3.70
N GLY A 116 -3.73 1.45 -2.49
CA GLY A 116 -3.13 0.14 -2.29
C GLY A 116 -3.04 -0.28 -0.84
N ILE A 117 -2.21 -1.29 -0.61
CA ILE A 117 -1.89 -1.81 0.72
C ILE A 117 -0.36 -1.84 0.86
N VAL A 118 0.15 -1.38 1.98
CA VAL A 118 1.58 -1.49 2.30
C VAL A 118 1.96 -2.96 2.40
N ALA A 119 2.71 -3.45 1.40
CA ALA A 119 3.13 -4.85 1.33
C ALA A 119 4.38 -5.09 2.18
N ALA A 120 5.31 -4.12 2.20
CA ALA A 120 6.52 -4.17 3.00
C ALA A 120 7.05 -2.75 3.26
N ILE A 121 7.73 -2.60 4.39
CA ILE A 121 8.61 -1.47 4.71
C ILE A 121 9.95 -2.07 5.09
N THR A 122 10.99 -1.76 4.33
CA THR A 122 12.32 -2.35 4.46
C THR A 122 13.41 -1.31 4.16
N ALA A 123 14.64 -1.73 4.06
CA ALA A 123 15.73 -0.90 3.58
C ALA A 123 16.61 -1.71 2.63
N ASP A 124 17.35 -1.04 1.77
CA ASP A 124 18.37 -1.66 0.93
C ASP A 124 19.66 -1.94 1.73
N THR A 125 20.69 -2.44 1.06
CA THR A 125 21.99 -2.73 1.66
C THR A 125 22.75 -1.48 2.17
N ASN A 126 22.33 -0.28 1.75
CA ASN A 126 22.86 1.00 2.18
C ASN A 126 21.97 1.68 3.23
N GLU A 127 21.04 0.92 3.82
CA GLU A 127 20.06 1.41 4.80
C GLU A 127 19.09 2.46 4.25
N VAL A 128 18.95 2.57 2.92
CA VAL A 128 17.96 3.45 2.29
C VAL A 128 16.57 2.84 2.47
N PRO A 129 15.64 3.54 3.13
CA PRO A 129 14.30 3.01 3.37
C PRO A 129 13.51 2.84 2.07
N ILE A 130 12.77 1.73 2.02
CA ILE A 130 11.95 1.32 0.87
C ILE A 130 10.55 1.01 1.37
N ILE A 131 9.53 1.57 0.69
CA ILE A 131 8.13 1.16 0.84
C ILE A 131 7.70 0.45 -0.43
N VAL A 132 7.03 -0.67 -0.26
CA VAL A 132 6.37 -1.41 -1.35
C VAL A 132 4.86 -1.36 -1.13
N LEU A 133 4.13 -0.84 -2.12
CA LEU A 133 2.66 -0.89 -2.13
C LEU A 133 2.19 -1.95 -3.12
N LYS A 134 1.17 -2.69 -2.71
CA LYS A 134 0.46 -3.65 -3.57
C LYS A 134 -0.86 -3.03 -4.02
N HIS A 135 -1.09 -3.09 -5.33
CA HIS A 135 -2.30 -2.59 -6.00
C HIS A 135 -3.13 -3.72 -6.59
N GLU A 136 -4.27 -3.38 -7.18
CA GLU A 136 -5.07 -4.29 -7.98
C GLU A 136 -4.30 -4.74 -9.25
N GLY A 137 -4.71 -5.82 -9.87
CA GLY A 137 -4.07 -6.31 -11.11
C GLY A 137 -2.65 -6.87 -10.94
N ASN A 138 -2.27 -7.29 -9.72
CA ASN A 138 -0.92 -7.81 -9.41
C ASN A 138 0.22 -6.80 -9.68
N LEU A 139 -0.10 -5.50 -9.57
CA LEU A 139 0.87 -4.43 -9.66
C LEU A 139 1.45 -4.09 -8.29
N LEU A 140 2.72 -3.75 -8.29
CA LEU A 140 3.44 -3.24 -7.12
C LEU A 140 4.08 -1.90 -7.49
N THR A 141 4.14 -0.98 -6.53
CA THR A 141 5.00 0.21 -6.63
C THR A 141 6.03 0.20 -5.53
N VAL A 142 7.25 0.58 -5.87
CA VAL A 142 8.39 0.65 -4.96
C VAL A 142 8.84 2.10 -4.86
N TYR A 143 9.05 2.55 -3.65
CA TYR A 143 9.50 3.91 -3.31
C TYR A 143 10.74 3.78 -2.46
N ALA A 144 11.89 4.19 -2.96
CA ALA A 144 13.14 4.20 -2.19
C ALA A 144 13.72 5.62 -2.09
N GLY A 145 14.40 5.92 -0.99
CA GLY A 145 14.92 7.24 -0.69
C GLY A 145 13.91 8.14 0.05
N ILE A 146 12.99 7.54 0.79
CA ILE A 146 12.01 8.26 1.61
C ILE A 146 12.27 8.03 3.09
N GLY A 147 12.10 9.09 3.90
CA GLY A 147 12.16 9.07 5.36
C GLY A 147 10.85 9.53 5.98
N ASP A 148 10.86 9.68 7.31
CA ASP A 148 9.68 10.10 8.09
C ASP A 148 8.44 9.22 7.81
N ILE A 149 8.66 7.90 7.67
CA ILE A 149 7.60 6.95 7.36
C ILE A 149 6.74 6.71 8.60
N ALA A 150 5.47 7.10 8.56
CA ALA A 150 4.51 6.90 9.65
C ALA A 150 3.57 5.69 9.42
N LEU A 151 3.71 5.00 8.30
CA LEU A 151 2.88 3.87 7.88
C LEU A 151 3.36 2.56 8.50
N LYS A 152 2.47 1.57 8.50
CA LYS A 152 2.75 0.20 8.93
C LYS A 152 2.45 -0.78 7.79
N GLU A 153 3.10 -1.95 7.84
CA GLU A 153 2.76 -3.04 6.93
C GLU A 153 1.28 -3.44 7.05
N LYS A 154 0.69 -3.82 5.93
CA LYS A 154 -0.74 -4.16 5.78
C LYS A 154 -1.70 -2.98 5.93
N GLU A 155 -1.21 -1.76 6.14
CA GLU A 155 -2.04 -0.55 6.15
C GLU A 155 -2.56 -0.24 4.74
N LYS A 156 -3.82 0.18 4.65
CA LYS A 156 -4.42 0.65 3.40
C LYS A 156 -4.06 2.10 3.18
N VAL A 157 -3.66 2.43 1.97
CA VAL A 157 -3.35 3.80 1.55
C VAL A 157 -4.25 4.21 0.39
N SER A 158 -4.67 5.46 0.41
CA SER A 158 -5.40 6.09 -0.69
C SER A 158 -4.43 6.66 -1.72
N LYS A 159 -4.88 6.82 -2.97
CA LYS A 159 -4.13 7.57 -3.97
C LYS A 159 -3.82 8.98 -3.44
N SER A 160 -2.61 9.46 -3.70
CA SER A 160 -2.09 10.75 -3.21
C SER A 160 -1.96 10.88 -1.69
N GLN A 161 -2.12 9.80 -0.92
CA GLN A 161 -1.80 9.79 0.51
C GLN A 161 -0.28 9.93 0.72
N ILE A 162 0.13 10.76 1.67
CA ILE A 162 1.54 10.94 2.02
C ILE A 162 2.09 9.65 2.62
N LEU A 163 3.18 9.14 2.06
CA LEU A 163 3.93 7.97 2.52
C LEU A 163 5.10 8.36 3.44
N GLY A 164 5.70 9.50 3.17
CA GLY A 164 6.85 10.03 3.86
C GLY A 164 7.39 11.27 3.16
N LYS A 165 8.66 11.56 3.39
CA LYS A 165 9.36 12.71 2.77
C LYS A 165 10.64 12.24 2.09
N LEU A 166 11.03 12.96 1.05
CA LEU A 166 12.28 12.71 0.35
C LEU A 166 13.47 12.92 1.29
N GLN A 167 14.37 11.94 1.32
CA GLN A 167 15.59 12.01 2.12
C GLN A 167 16.64 12.94 1.52
N PRO A 168 17.59 13.43 2.35
CA PRO A 168 18.77 14.13 1.85
C PRO A 168 19.54 13.29 0.83
N GLY A 169 20.17 13.98 -0.15
CA GLY A 169 21.02 13.37 -1.17
C GLY A 169 21.72 14.44 -2.01
N ASP A 170 22.59 14.03 -2.94
CA ASP A 170 23.28 14.95 -3.85
C ASP A 170 23.23 14.41 -5.29
N PRO A 171 22.21 14.76 -6.09
CA PRO A 171 20.97 15.46 -5.68
C PRO A 171 20.01 14.54 -4.90
N PRO A 172 19.10 15.09 -4.07
CA PRO A 172 18.03 14.30 -3.49
C PRO A 172 17.11 13.77 -4.60
N PHE A 173 16.72 12.48 -4.52
CA PHE A 173 15.82 11.88 -5.50
C PHE A 173 15.01 10.72 -4.89
N LEU A 174 13.84 10.48 -5.45
CA LEU A 174 13.04 9.28 -5.22
C LEU A 174 13.35 8.27 -6.32
N HIS A 175 13.75 7.07 -5.96
CA HIS A 175 13.72 5.94 -6.88
C HIS A 175 12.33 5.33 -6.87
N PHE A 176 11.67 5.29 -8.03
CA PHE A 176 10.29 4.83 -8.19
C PHE A 176 10.22 3.72 -9.23
N GLU A 177 9.64 2.58 -8.83
CA GLU A 177 9.42 1.45 -9.73
C GLU A 177 7.94 1.10 -9.80
N ILE A 178 7.52 0.60 -10.97
CA ILE A 178 6.29 -0.18 -11.12
C ILE A 178 6.67 -1.59 -11.52
N ARG A 179 6.11 -2.57 -10.83
CA ARG A 179 6.39 -3.98 -11.09
C ARG A 179 5.10 -4.75 -11.33
N ARG A 180 5.16 -5.74 -12.20
CA ARG A 180 4.11 -6.74 -12.33
C ARG A 180 4.64 -8.07 -11.80
N GLY A 181 4.25 -8.42 -10.57
CA GLY A 181 4.91 -9.50 -9.83
C GLY A 181 6.38 -9.16 -9.57
N PHE A 182 7.29 -9.94 -10.14
CA PHE A 182 8.75 -9.72 -9.98
C PHE A 182 9.38 -8.91 -11.13
N GLU A 183 8.66 -8.68 -12.22
CA GLU A 183 9.19 -7.98 -13.40
C GLU A 183 8.98 -6.47 -13.25
N ALA A 184 10.07 -5.70 -13.40
CA ALA A 184 10.01 -4.25 -13.50
C ALA A 184 9.50 -3.84 -14.88
N ILE A 185 8.58 -2.89 -14.91
CA ILE A 185 7.96 -2.36 -16.13
C ILE A 185 8.13 -0.85 -16.17
N ASP A 186 8.07 -0.26 -17.37
CA ASP A 186 8.27 1.18 -17.54
C ASP A 186 7.22 1.99 -16.77
N PRO A 187 7.60 2.75 -15.74
CA PRO A 187 6.65 3.56 -15.00
C PRO A 187 5.95 4.63 -15.86
N MET A 188 6.61 5.11 -16.93
CA MET A 188 6.06 6.15 -17.78
C MET A 188 4.85 5.71 -18.59
N GLU A 189 4.66 4.40 -18.80
CA GLU A 189 3.45 3.86 -19.43
C GLU A 189 2.21 3.98 -18.52
N PHE A 190 2.39 4.13 -17.21
CA PHE A 190 1.34 4.17 -16.19
C PHE A 190 1.12 5.56 -15.60
N LEU A 191 2.17 6.38 -15.55
CA LEU A 191 2.12 7.71 -14.94
C LEU A 191 1.38 8.73 -15.83
N ASN A 192 0.62 9.62 -15.16
CA ASN A 192 -0.15 10.70 -15.82
C ASN A 192 -0.07 11.99 -15.00
#